data_04425c3428c2d5099d53d3ce8ff6b275
#
_entry.id   04425c3428c2d5099d53d3ce8ff6b275
#
_cell.length_a   1.000
_cell.length_b   1.000
_cell.length_c   1.000
_cell.angle_alpha   90.00
_cell.angle_beta   90.00
_cell.angle_gamma   90.00
#
_symmetry.space_group_name_H-M   'P 1'
#
loop_
_entity.id
_entity.type
_entity.pdbx_description
1 polymer ?
#
loop_
_entity_poly.entity_id
_entity_poly.type
_entity_poly.pdbx_seq_one_letter_code
_entity_poly.pdbx_strand_id
1 'polypeptide(L)'
;RARTSTLSSPESCTCLRRLPDSEDLILFWNDSEYISDHHHFGIRSPLSAAISSDGGRSWNKIGDIDAGDCMLTNIGCTFLSSGAAVLTYLKTPDPEIENGVYRGTRSTKAEREAQFEMELMAALIPRDWFTQ
;
A
#
# COMPACT_ATOMS: atom_id res chain seq x y z
N ARG A 1 24.28 -4.45 -4.42
CA ARG A 1 23.76 -5.81 -4.19
C ARG A 1 22.41 -5.73 -3.51
N ALA A 2 21.40 -6.38 -4.06
CA ALA A 2 20.06 -6.45 -3.46
C ALA A 2 20.10 -7.12 -2.08
N ARG A 3 19.25 -6.66 -1.18
CA ARG A 3 19.05 -7.19 0.17
C ARG A 3 17.56 -7.35 0.44
N THR A 4 17.19 -8.30 1.29
CA THR A 4 15.81 -8.44 1.76
C THR A 4 15.48 -7.30 2.70
N SER A 5 14.32 -6.65 2.49
CA SER A 5 13.74 -5.68 3.43
C SER A 5 13.21 -6.40 4.67
N THR A 6 13.07 -5.66 5.78
CA THR A 6 12.39 -6.12 7.00
C THR A 6 10.87 -5.93 6.93
N LEU A 7 10.37 -5.25 5.88
CA LEU A 7 8.93 -5.03 5.68
C LEU A 7 8.28 -6.27 5.08
N SER A 8 7.13 -6.64 5.62
CA SER A 8 6.24 -7.65 5.02
C SER A 8 5.43 -7.04 3.89
N SER A 9 5.18 -7.80 2.84
CA SER A 9 4.38 -7.36 1.70
C SER A 9 3.75 -8.58 1.01
N PRO A 10 2.52 -8.47 0.52
CA PRO A 10 1.93 -9.45 -0.39
C PRO A 10 2.58 -9.30 -1.78
N GLU A 11 2.13 -10.09 -2.75
CA GLU A 11 2.42 -9.85 -4.15
C GLU A 11 1.69 -8.58 -4.60
N SER A 12 2.35 -7.44 -4.51
CA SER A 12 1.78 -6.12 -4.79
C SER A 12 2.84 -5.14 -5.27
N CYS A 13 2.42 -4.16 -6.07
CA CYS A 13 3.27 -3.06 -6.49
C CYS A 13 3.53 -2.11 -5.32
N THR A 14 4.72 -1.55 -5.27
CA THR A 14 5.12 -0.51 -4.32
C THR A 14 5.45 0.78 -5.06
N CYS A 15 5.40 1.90 -4.35
CA CYS A 15 5.81 3.20 -4.86
C CYS A 15 6.91 3.78 -3.97
N LEU A 16 8.12 3.89 -4.51
CA LEU A 16 9.28 4.47 -3.82
C LEU A 16 9.56 5.87 -4.36
N ARG A 17 9.75 6.84 -3.47
CA ARG A 17 10.11 8.22 -3.81
C ARG A 17 11.16 8.75 -2.84
N ARG A 18 11.81 9.86 -3.21
CA ARG A 18 12.61 10.69 -2.31
C ARG A 18 11.70 11.78 -1.74
N LEU A 19 11.81 12.06 -0.44
CA LEU A 19 11.12 13.19 0.15
C LEU A 19 11.71 14.51 -0.36
N PRO A 20 10.89 15.53 -0.64
CA PRO A 20 11.39 16.85 -1.02
C PRO A 20 12.32 17.44 0.05
N ASP A 21 13.38 18.09 -0.40
CA ASP A 21 14.37 18.77 0.44
C ASP A 21 15.08 17.86 1.48
N SER A 22 15.12 16.55 1.19
CA SER A 22 15.70 15.53 2.06
C SER A 22 16.41 14.44 1.25
N GLU A 23 17.33 13.72 1.86
CA GLU A 23 17.89 12.47 1.34
C GLU A 23 17.07 11.24 1.73
N ASP A 24 16.04 11.43 2.54
CA ASP A 24 15.17 10.35 3.01
C ASP A 24 14.32 9.79 1.88
N LEU A 25 14.09 8.49 1.96
CA LEU A 25 13.22 7.76 1.06
C LEU A 25 11.87 7.51 1.73
N ILE A 26 10.80 7.60 0.95
CA ILE A 26 9.47 7.15 1.35
C ILE A 26 9.01 6.01 0.48
N LEU A 27 8.47 4.96 1.12
CA LEU A 27 7.88 3.81 0.50
C LEU A 27 6.39 3.75 0.82
N PHE A 28 5.58 3.62 -0.21
CA PHE A 28 4.15 3.28 -0.10
C PHE A 28 3.96 1.84 -0.54
N TRP A 29 3.33 1.02 0.32
CA TRP A 29 3.16 -0.41 0.07
C TRP A 29 1.95 -0.97 0.83
N ASN A 30 1.61 -2.22 0.56
CA ASN A 30 0.63 -2.92 1.39
C ASN A 30 1.35 -3.63 2.53
N ASP A 31 1.10 -3.17 3.77
CA ASP A 31 1.68 -3.73 4.98
C ASP A 31 0.86 -4.94 5.46
N SER A 32 1.12 -6.09 4.89
CA SER A 32 0.43 -7.31 5.27
C SER A 32 1.37 -8.52 5.33
N GLU A 33 0.99 -9.50 6.13
CA GLU A 33 1.72 -10.75 6.29
C GLU A 33 1.50 -11.69 5.11
N TYR A 34 2.42 -12.63 4.95
CA TYR A 34 2.33 -13.71 3.96
C TYR A 34 1.19 -14.66 4.33
N ILE A 35 0.32 -14.94 3.35
CA ILE A 35 -0.77 -15.91 3.45
C ILE A 35 -0.67 -16.87 2.25
N SER A 36 -0.25 -18.12 2.49
CA SER A 36 0.04 -19.08 1.43
C SER A 36 -1.14 -19.38 0.50
N ASP A 37 -2.35 -19.36 1.05
CA ASP A 37 -3.57 -19.75 0.34
C ASP A 37 -4.25 -18.57 -0.38
N HIS A 38 -3.78 -17.36 -0.11
CA HIS A 38 -4.29 -16.16 -0.79
C HIS A 38 -3.68 -16.05 -2.19
N HIS A 39 -4.49 -15.68 -3.19
CA HIS A 39 -4.05 -15.60 -4.59
C HIS A 39 -2.96 -14.53 -4.86
N HIS A 40 -2.76 -13.57 -3.94
CA HIS A 40 -1.66 -12.62 -3.94
C HIS A 40 -0.68 -12.83 -2.80
N PHE A 41 -0.71 -13.98 -2.14
CA PHE A 41 0.14 -14.34 -1.00
C PHE A 41 0.08 -13.35 0.17
N GLY A 42 -1.03 -12.64 0.31
CA GLY A 42 -1.32 -11.69 1.37
C GLY A 42 -2.37 -10.66 0.96
N ILE A 43 -2.96 -10.02 1.94
CA ILE A 43 -4.01 -9.01 1.73
C ILE A 43 -3.38 -7.73 1.17
N ARG A 44 -3.95 -7.14 0.13
CA ARG A 44 -3.50 -5.87 -0.46
C ARG A 44 -4.10 -4.65 0.28
N SER A 45 -4.14 -4.72 1.59
CA SER A 45 -4.60 -3.70 2.55
C SER A 45 -3.87 -3.95 3.87
N PRO A 46 -3.53 -2.90 4.66
CA PRO A 46 -3.68 -1.48 4.35
C PRO A 46 -2.72 -0.96 3.28
N LEU A 47 -2.97 0.25 2.77
CA LEU A 47 -1.98 1.06 2.08
C LEU A 47 -1.23 1.90 3.11
N SER A 48 0.03 1.60 3.32
CA SER A 48 0.88 2.14 4.37
C SER A 48 2.04 2.96 3.81
N ALA A 49 2.67 3.75 4.66
CA ALA A 49 3.90 4.46 4.34
C ALA A 49 4.99 4.25 5.38
N ALA A 50 6.23 4.13 4.91
CA ALA A 50 7.43 4.06 5.74
C ALA A 50 8.53 4.97 5.20
N ILE A 51 9.35 5.51 6.11
CA ILE A 51 10.50 6.36 5.79
C ILE A 51 11.79 5.61 6.13
N SER A 52 12.80 5.83 5.28
CA SER A 52 14.17 5.40 5.48
C SER A 52 15.11 6.59 5.37
N SER A 53 15.91 6.82 6.40
CA SER A 53 16.97 7.86 6.45
C SER A 53 18.37 7.28 6.23
N ASP A 54 18.48 6.02 5.84
CA ASP A 54 19.75 5.30 5.67
C ASP A 54 19.93 4.64 4.28
N GLY A 55 19.21 5.18 3.28
CA GLY A 55 19.27 4.68 1.91
C GLY A 55 18.56 3.35 1.70
N GLY A 56 17.50 3.09 2.45
CA GLY A 56 16.66 1.89 2.32
C GLY A 56 17.17 0.67 3.10
N ARG A 57 18.12 0.84 4.02
CA ARG A 57 18.63 -0.26 4.85
C ARG A 57 17.67 -0.60 5.98
N SER A 58 17.07 0.41 6.57
CA SER A 58 16.01 0.26 7.56
C SER A 58 14.82 1.16 7.23
N TRP A 59 13.65 0.77 7.72
CA TRP A 59 12.39 1.44 7.45
C TRP A 59 11.59 1.64 8.72
N ASN A 60 11.06 2.85 8.89
CA ASN A 60 10.17 3.20 9.97
C ASN A 60 8.77 3.47 9.41
N LYS A 61 7.80 2.63 9.74
CA LYS A 61 6.40 2.84 9.37
C LYS A 61 5.88 4.11 10.04
N ILE A 62 5.29 5.01 9.27
CA ILE A 62 4.73 6.27 9.76
C ILE A 62 3.21 6.26 9.85
N GLY A 63 2.53 5.38 9.13
CA GLY A 63 1.08 5.23 9.25
C GLY A 63 0.44 4.56 8.05
N ASP A 64 -0.87 4.42 8.15
CA ASP A 64 -1.73 3.92 7.09
C ASP A 64 -2.48 5.09 6.43
N ILE A 65 -2.60 5.03 5.10
CA ILE A 65 -3.27 6.04 4.29
C ILE A 65 -4.72 5.64 4.05
N ASP A 66 -4.94 4.37 3.74
CA ASP A 66 -6.25 3.78 3.52
C ASP A 66 -6.22 2.30 3.95
N ALA A 67 -7.38 1.79 4.36
CA ALA A 67 -7.54 0.40 4.76
C ALA A 67 -8.99 -0.06 4.52
N GLY A 68 -9.22 -1.35 4.67
CA GLY A 68 -10.55 -1.96 4.60
C GLY A 68 -10.52 -3.33 3.95
N ASP A 69 -11.70 -3.89 3.75
CA ASP A 69 -11.89 -5.18 3.07
C ASP A 69 -11.80 -4.98 1.55
N CYS A 70 -10.64 -4.55 1.11
CA CYS A 70 -10.39 -4.13 -0.27
C CYS A 70 -8.94 -4.38 -0.68
N MET A 71 -8.71 -4.37 -1.98
CA MET A 71 -7.38 -4.30 -2.57
C MET A 71 -7.05 -2.84 -2.90
N LEU A 72 -5.89 -2.37 -2.44
CA LEU A 72 -5.34 -1.03 -2.69
C LEU A 72 -4.09 -1.20 -3.55
N THR A 73 -4.20 -0.90 -4.85
CA THR A 73 -3.19 -1.28 -5.85
C THR A 73 -2.81 -0.13 -6.78
N ASN A 74 -1.79 -0.35 -7.62
CA ASN A 74 -1.35 0.59 -8.65
C ASN A 74 -1.03 1.98 -8.10
N ILE A 75 -0.20 2.02 -7.06
CA ILE A 75 0.12 3.22 -6.30
C ILE A 75 1.01 4.15 -7.14
N GLY A 76 0.56 5.37 -7.35
CA GLY A 76 1.34 6.47 -7.91
C GLY A 76 1.52 7.58 -6.88
N CYS A 77 2.66 8.29 -6.93
CA CYS A 77 2.93 9.40 -6.04
C CYS A 77 3.70 10.51 -6.76
N THR A 78 3.26 11.74 -6.54
CA THR A 78 4.03 12.95 -6.87
C THR A 78 4.01 13.92 -5.70
N PHE A 79 5.08 14.69 -5.54
CA PHE A 79 5.14 15.77 -4.56
C PHE A 79 4.85 17.11 -5.21
N LEU A 80 4.07 17.92 -4.52
CA LEU A 80 3.80 19.31 -4.88
C LEU A 80 4.93 20.21 -4.37
N SER A 81 5.02 21.43 -4.90
CA SER A 81 6.00 22.44 -4.45
C SER A 81 5.85 22.81 -2.98
N SER A 82 4.68 22.61 -2.39
CA SER A 82 4.41 22.76 -0.96
C SER A 82 5.04 21.66 -0.09
N GLY A 83 5.56 20.58 -0.69
CA GLY A 83 6.01 19.38 0.00
C GLY A 83 4.90 18.38 0.35
N ALA A 84 3.64 18.72 0.07
CA ALA A 84 2.54 17.75 0.16
C ALA A 84 2.65 16.70 -0.95
N ALA A 85 2.16 15.49 -0.70
CA ALA A 85 2.09 14.44 -1.72
C ALA A 85 0.67 14.26 -2.25
N VAL A 86 0.56 13.99 -3.54
CA VAL A 86 -0.66 13.46 -4.15
C VAL A 86 -0.40 11.99 -4.47
N LEU A 87 -1.16 11.12 -3.82
CA LEU A 87 -1.20 9.69 -4.15
C LEU A 87 -2.41 9.38 -5.00
N THR A 88 -2.21 8.52 -6.00
CA THR A 88 -3.31 7.86 -6.72
C THR A 88 -3.19 6.36 -6.53
N TYR A 89 -4.30 5.68 -6.39
CA TYR A 89 -4.35 4.22 -6.29
C TYR A 89 -5.73 3.69 -6.69
N LEU A 90 -5.80 2.42 -7.04
CA LEU A 90 -7.08 1.74 -7.28
C LEU A 90 -7.57 1.10 -5.98
N LYS A 91 -8.85 1.28 -5.69
CA LYS A 91 -9.56 0.62 -4.59
C LYS A 91 -10.62 -0.31 -5.15
N THR A 92 -10.51 -1.59 -4.80
CA THR A 92 -11.39 -2.65 -5.29
C THR A 92 -11.85 -3.48 -4.10
N PRO A 93 -13.15 -3.77 -3.94
CA PRO A 93 -13.61 -4.69 -2.90
C PRO A 93 -12.88 -6.03 -2.98
N ASP A 94 -12.51 -6.60 -1.84
CA ASP A 94 -11.93 -7.94 -1.76
C ASP A 94 -12.92 -8.89 -1.08
N PRO A 95 -13.63 -9.75 -1.83
CA PRO A 95 -14.66 -10.63 -1.28
C PRO A 95 -14.09 -11.75 -0.41
N GLU A 96 -12.77 -11.95 -0.41
CA GLU A 96 -12.10 -12.96 0.41
C GLU A 96 -11.73 -12.42 1.81
N ILE A 97 -11.93 -11.10 2.03
CA ILE A 97 -11.64 -10.43 3.29
C ILE A 97 -12.94 -10.03 3.99
N GLU A 98 -13.01 -10.26 5.28
CA GLU A 98 -14.10 -9.85 6.15
C GLU A 98 -13.56 -9.32 7.47
N ASN A 99 -13.84 -8.06 7.78
CA ASN A 99 -13.33 -7.36 8.96
C ASN A 99 -11.79 -7.44 9.08
N GLY A 100 -11.07 -7.26 7.97
CA GLY A 100 -9.60 -7.30 7.90
C GLY A 100 -9.00 -8.70 7.98
N VAL A 101 -9.81 -9.76 7.96
CA VAL A 101 -9.36 -11.16 8.10
C VAL A 101 -9.62 -11.93 6.80
N TYR A 102 -8.59 -12.61 6.31
CA TYR A 102 -8.73 -13.52 5.17
C TYR A 102 -9.59 -14.73 5.54
N ARG A 103 -10.67 -14.94 4.78
CA ARG A 103 -11.66 -16.02 5.00
C ARG A 103 -11.60 -17.15 3.99
N GLY A 104 -10.60 -17.11 3.12
CA GLY A 104 -10.48 -18.07 2.02
C GLY A 104 -11.35 -17.72 0.82
N THR A 105 -11.16 -18.44 -0.27
CA THR A 105 -11.92 -18.25 -1.51
C THR A 105 -13.36 -18.72 -1.31
N ARG A 106 -14.27 -17.77 -1.09
CA ARG A 106 -15.70 -18.03 -0.85
C ARG A 106 -16.56 -17.80 -2.07
N SER A 107 -16.03 -17.07 -3.05
CA SER A 107 -16.76 -16.70 -4.25
C SER A 107 -16.28 -17.47 -5.47
N THR A 108 -17.20 -17.76 -6.38
CA THR A 108 -16.85 -18.27 -7.70
C THR A 108 -16.09 -17.19 -8.51
N LYS A 109 -15.38 -17.60 -9.57
CA LYS A 109 -14.72 -16.64 -10.47
C LYS A 109 -15.72 -15.62 -11.04
N ALA A 110 -16.93 -16.06 -11.41
CA ALA A 110 -17.97 -15.18 -11.96
C ALA A 110 -18.45 -14.15 -10.93
N GLU A 111 -18.61 -14.54 -9.66
CA GLU A 111 -18.99 -13.61 -8.58
C GLU A 111 -17.89 -12.58 -8.31
N ARG A 112 -16.62 -13.00 -8.35
CA ARG A 112 -15.49 -12.07 -8.23
C ARG A 112 -15.44 -11.07 -9.37
N GLU A 113 -15.65 -11.53 -10.60
CA GLU A 113 -15.66 -10.66 -11.79
C GLU A 113 -16.84 -9.68 -11.79
N ALA A 114 -18.01 -10.09 -11.28
CA ALA A 114 -19.19 -9.23 -11.18
C ALA A 114 -19.09 -8.15 -10.09
N GLN A 115 -18.22 -8.34 -9.10
CA GLN A 115 -18.01 -7.39 -7.98
C GLN A 115 -16.88 -6.38 -8.27
N PHE A 116 -16.28 -6.37 -9.45
CA PHE A 116 -15.19 -5.48 -9.83
C PHE A 116 -15.71 -4.05 -10.07
N GLU A 117 -16.05 -3.36 -9.00
CA GLU A 117 -16.14 -1.89 -8.99
C GLU A 117 -14.78 -1.33 -8.58
N MET A 118 -14.00 -0.89 -9.56
CA MET A 118 -12.73 -0.22 -9.29
C MET A 118 -12.93 1.28 -9.17
N GLU A 119 -12.51 1.84 -8.06
CA GLU A 119 -12.47 3.27 -7.83
C GLU A 119 -11.03 3.78 -7.97
N LEU A 120 -10.85 4.83 -8.78
CA LEU A 120 -9.60 5.57 -8.79
C LEU A 120 -9.61 6.57 -7.63
N MET A 121 -8.77 6.34 -6.65
CA MET A 121 -8.62 7.19 -5.48
C MET A 121 -7.52 8.22 -5.70
N ALA A 122 -7.71 9.41 -5.13
CA ALA A 122 -6.68 10.43 -5.02
C ALA A 122 -6.64 10.95 -3.58
N ALA A 123 -5.49 10.81 -2.92
CA ALA A 123 -5.28 11.29 -1.55
C ALA A 123 -4.26 12.42 -1.55
N LEU A 124 -4.62 13.54 -0.92
CA LEU A 124 -3.70 14.63 -0.63
C LEU A 124 -3.15 14.44 0.79
N ILE A 125 -1.84 14.25 0.90
CA ILE A 125 -1.15 14.02 2.16
C ILE A 125 -0.32 15.26 2.48
N PRO A 126 -0.61 15.96 3.59
CA PRO A 126 0.12 17.18 3.93
C PRO A 126 1.56 16.89 4.31
N ARG A 127 2.44 17.87 4.13
CA ARG A 127 3.89 17.74 4.37
C ARG A 127 4.22 17.27 5.80
N ASP A 128 3.53 17.80 6.78
CA ASP A 128 3.76 17.52 8.21
C ASP A 128 3.43 16.08 8.60
N TRP A 129 2.60 15.38 7.81
CA TRP A 129 2.35 13.96 8.02
C TRP A 129 3.62 13.10 7.86
N PHE A 130 4.57 13.53 7.02
CA PHE A 130 5.83 12.82 6.79
C PHE A 130 6.90 13.09 7.86
N THR A 131 6.67 14.03 8.75
CA THR A 131 7.63 14.45 9.78
C THR A 131 7.23 14.05 11.20
N GLN A 132 6.28 13.15 11.31
CA GLN A 132 5.78 12.63 12.58
C GLN A 132 6.81 11.80 13.34
#